data_aa1c8929d5afe7b2b78aa1553e62e0fb
#
_entry.id   aa1c8929d5afe7b2b78aa1553e62e0fb
#
_cell.length_a   1.000
_cell.length_b   1.000
_cell.length_c   1.000
_cell.angle_alpha   90.00
_cell.angle_beta   90.00
_cell.angle_gamma   90.00
#
_symmetry.space_group_name_H-M   'P 1'
#
loop_
_entity.id
_entity.type
_entity.pdbx_description
1 polymer ?
#
loop_
_entity_poly.entity_id
_entity_poly.type
_entity_poly.pdbx_seq_one_letter_code
_entity_poly.pdbx_strand_id
1 'polypeptide(L)'
;MSFKEHNNRKIAKKLAEYITGTELRQYLARKVKKYIKIDNPVIFDGAIGSGQLEQFINPSKVYGVDIQEQSVSTARRNYKDTDLEIKSFFNYTRGDFVTDAVAMNPPFSIEFKSLTDEEKENIQKEFDWKKSGKVDDIFVLKSLKYTKRFAFYILFPGVCYRKTEQKFRELIGNNLAELNLIRNAFDDTTIEVIFIVVDKEKTSNDIEKEIYDCKLKKQIHYEKNILLNNFKWEMPYKESEREEIDILSVENEIERVEFEKFKNGLKQDLFLIVNLGVDINIENKIKKRKKFLNDFEKEVKEALCTGKVKYTIEELKLF
;
A
#
# COMPACT_ATOMS: atom_id res chain seq x y z
N MET A 1 31.57 0.14 -13.02
CA MET A 1 31.05 1.51 -12.71
C MET A 1 30.21 1.39 -11.44
N SER A 2 30.31 2.32 -10.49
CA SER A 2 29.44 2.34 -9.33
C SER A 2 28.03 2.75 -9.77
N PHE A 3 27.01 2.02 -9.39
CA PHE A 3 25.61 2.35 -9.63
C PHE A 3 25.27 3.70 -8.98
N LYS A 4 24.63 4.60 -9.73
CA LYS A 4 24.32 5.95 -9.25
C LYS A 4 22.86 6.02 -8.83
N GLU A 5 22.63 6.54 -7.64
CA GLU A 5 21.29 6.81 -7.10
C GLU A 5 21.00 8.31 -7.20
N HIS A 6 19.79 8.64 -7.62
CA HIS A 6 19.30 10.01 -7.56
C HIS A 6 18.16 10.07 -6.54
N ASN A 7 18.49 10.56 -5.35
CA ASN A 7 17.56 10.60 -4.21
C ASN A 7 17.25 12.05 -3.83
N ASN A 8 16.15 12.58 -4.34
CA ASN A 8 15.68 13.89 -3.93
C ASN A 8 14.52 13.76 -2.91
N ARG A 9 14.84 13.61 -1.62
CA ARG A 9 13.87 13.42 -0.53
C ARG A 9 12.75 14.47 -0.45
N LYS A 10 12.98 15.70 -0.91
CA LYS A 10 11.94 16.74 -0.92
C LYS A 10 10.91 16.51 -2.02
N ILE A 11 11.35 16.03 -3.16
CA ILE A 11 10.50 15.67 -4.31
C ILE A 11 9.83 14.32 -4.04
N ALA A 12 10.55 13.35 -3.47
CA ALA A 12 10.04 12.04 -3.10
C ALA A 12 8.78 12.11 -2.22
N LYS A 13 8.77 12.95 -1.17
CA LYS A 13 7.57 13.18 -0.34
C LYS A 13 6.39 13.75 -1.12
N LYS A 14 6.63 14.61 -2.11
CA LYS A 14 5.58 15.23 -2.93
C LYS A 14 4.99 14.25 -3.94
N LEU A 15 5.80 13.31 -4.44
CA LEU A 15 5.43 12.35 -5.49
C LEU A 15 5.04 10.97 -4.93
N ALA A 16 5.00 10.81 -3.59
CA ALA A 16 4.76 9.52 -2.93
C ALA A 16 5.75 8.42 -3.36
N GLU A 17 6.98 8.82 -3.66
CA GLU A 17 8.07 7.96 -4.10
C GLU A 17 8.85 7.46 -2.88
N TYR A 18 8.99 6.14 -2.76
CA TYR A 18 9.80 5.48 -1.74
C TYR A 18 11.01 4.82 -2.38
N ILE A 19 12.19 5.12 -1.83
CA ILE A 19 13.43 4.54 -2.33
C ILE A 19 13.50 3.09 -1.91
N THR A 20 13.49 2.19 -2.90
CA THR A 20 13.54 0.75 -2.67
C THR A 20 14.89 0.37 -2.04
N GLY A 21 14.87 -0.14 -0.81
CA GLY A 21 16.06 -0.57 -0.08
C GLY A 21 16.82 -1.70 -0.79
N THR A 22 18.11 -1.81 -0.53
CA THR A 22 18.98 -2.80 -1.18
C THR A 22 18.46 -4.23 -1.02
N GLU A 23 18.00 -4.61 0.17
CA GLU A 23 17.51 -5.97 0.43
C GLU A 23 16.23 -6.27 -0.35
N LEU A 24 15.31 -5.32 -0.47
CA LEU A 24 14.09 -5.49 -1.26
C LEU A 24 14.41 -5.64 -2.75
N ARG A 25 15.38 -4.90 -3.28
CA ARG A 25 15.87 -5.07 -4.67
C ARG A 25 16.48 -6.45 -4.89
N GLN A 26 17.24 -6.98 -3.93
CA GLN A 26 17.79 -8.34 -3.98
C GLN A 26 16.69 -9.40 -3.86
N TYR A 27 15.69 -9.16 -3.02
CA TYR A 27 14.52 -10.03 -2.91
C TYR A 27 13.78 -10.13 -4.25
N LEU A 28 13.49 -8.99 -4.89
CA LEU A 28 12.88 -8.95 -6.21
C LEU A 28 13.74 -9.74 -7.23
N ALA A 29 15.05 -9.54 -7.27
CA ALA A 29 15.93 -10.26 -8.18
C ALA A 29 15.89 -11.78 -7.97
N ARG A 30 15.83 -12.24 -6.71
CA ARG A 30 15.64 -13.67 -6.39
C ARG A 30 14.31 -14.19 -6.94
N LYS A 31 13.22 -13.42 -6.81
CA LYS A 31 11.91 -13.80 -7.36
C LYS A 31 11.91 -13.80 -8.87
N VAL A 32 12.49 -12.79 -9.53
CA VAL A 32 12.67 -12.80 -11.00
C VAL A 32 13.42 -14.05 -11.43
N LYS A 33 14.54 -14.40 -10.81
CA LYS A 33 15.31 -15.61 -11.13
C LYS A 33 14.54 -16.92 -10.86
N LYS A 34 13.65 -16.94 -9.87
CA LYS A 34 12.77 -18.11 -9.60
C LYS A 34 11.86 -18.41 -10.79
N TYR A 35 11.27 -17.39 -11.40
CA TYR A 35 10.27 -17.52 -12.46
C TYR A 35 10.88 -17.47 -13.88
N ILE A 36 11.88 -16.61 -14.08
CA ILE A 36 12.50 -16.37 -15.39
C ILE A 36 13.85 -17.07 -15.44
N LYS A 37 13.98 -18.02 -16.37
CA LYS A 37 15.21 -18.81 -16.56
C LYS A 37 16.11 -18.23 -17.63
N ILE A 38 16.18 -16.89 -17.70
CA ILE A 38 17.04 -16.09 -18.58
C ILE A 38 18.00 -15.32 -17.69
N ASP A 39 19.30 -15.43 -17.91
CA ASP A 39 20.31 -14.80 -17.04
C ASP A 39 20.28 -13.27 -17.07
N ASN A 40 20.02 -12.68 -18.22
CA ASN A 40 19.96 -11.22 -18.40
C ASN A 40 18.64 -10.86 -19.11
N PRO A 41 17.49 -10.91 -18.43
CA PRO A 41 16.20 -10.68 -19.06
C PRO A 41 16.04 -9.24 -19.55
N VAL A 42 15.21 -9.05 -20.55
CA VAL A 42 14.72 -7.73 -20.94
C VAL A 42 13.59 -7.32 -20.00
N ILE A 43 13.69 -6.17 -19.38
CA ILE A 43 12.75 -5.68 -18.36
C ILE A 43 12.02 -4.43 -18.83
N PHE A 44 10.74 -4.30 -18.44
CA PHE A 44 9.97 -3.08 -18.54
C PHE A 44 9.64 -2.55 -17.13
N ASP A 45 9.81 -1.25 -16.91
CA ASP A 45 9.35 -0.53 -15.72
C ASP A 45 8.63 0.76 -16.10
N GLY A 46 7.34 0.87 -15.73
CA GLY A 46 6.51 2.06 -15.97
C GLY A 46 6.69 3.18 -14.95
N ALA A 47 7.60 3.03 -14.00
CA ALA A 47 7.97 4.02 -12.97
C ALA A 47 9.47 3.88 -12.64
N ILE A 48 10.32 3.87 -13.69
CA ILE A 48 11.71 3.43 -13.64
C ILE A 48 12.57 4.22 -12.63
N GLY A 49 12.22 5.48 -12.34
CA GLY A 49 13.05 6.32 -11.50
C GLY A 49 14.49 6.38 -12.00
N SER A 50 15.46 6.14 -11.13
CA SER A 50 16.89 6.04 -11.50
C SER A 50 17.33 4.60 -11.87
N GLY A 51 16.39 3.67 -12.04
CA GLY A 51 16.66 2.28 -12.39
C GLY A 51 17.23 1.46 -11.23
N GLN A 52 16.94 1.82 -10.00
CA GLN A 52 17.47 1.11 -8.82
C GLN A 52 16.86 -0.28 -8.66
N LEU A 53 15.61 -0.43 -9.02
CA LEU A 53 14.85 -1.66 -8.82
C LEU A 53 15.48 -2.84 -9.56
N GLU A 54 15.97 -2.59 -10.78
CA GLU A 54 16.52 -3.59 -11.69
C GLU A 54 18.00 -3.92 -11.42
N GLN A 55 18.65 -3.23 -10.51
CA GLN A 55 20.10 -3.33 -10.26
C GLN A 55 20.60 -4.77 -10.11
N PHE A 56 19.91 -5.59 -9.33
CA PHE A 56 20.33 -6.96 -9.06
C PHE A 56 19.69 -7.99 -10.00
N ILE A 57 18.76 -7.58 -10.85
CA ILE A 57 18.25 -8.40 -11.95
C ILE A 57 19.33 -8.51 -13.06
N ASN A 58 20.14 -7.45 -13.20
CA ASN A 58 21.18 -7.33 -14.23
C ASN A 58 20.61 -7.53 -15.65
N PRO A 59 19.64 -6.71 -16.07
CA PRO A 59 18.96 -6.87 -17.34
C PRO A 59 19.89 -6.61 -18.53
N SER A 60 19.65 -7.29 -19.65
CA SER A 60 20.34 -7.03 -20.93
C SER A 60 19.85 -5.72 -21.56
N LYS A 61 18.57 -5.41 -21.38
CA LYS A 61 17.94 -4.17 -21.84
C LYS A 61 16.82 -3.74 -20.88
N VAL A 62 16.68 -2.44 -20.69
CA VAL A 62 15.62 -1.84 -19.90
C VAL A 62 14.76 -0.92 -20.78
N TYR A 63 13.46 -1.24 -20.86
CA TYR A 63 12.45 -0.31 -21.34
C TYR A 63 11.81 0.34 -20.13
N GLY A 64 11.51 1.63 -20.19
CA GLY A 64 10.87 2.28 -19.05
C GLY A 64 10.41 3.69 -19.33
N VAL A 65 9.65 4.20 -18.37
CA VAL A 65 9.11 5.55 -18.41
C VAL A 65 9.06 6.13 -17.01
N ASP A 66 9.36 7.41 -16.89
CA ASP A 66 9.21 8.18 -15.67
C ASP A 66 8.93 9.65 -16.00
N ILE A 67 8.29 10.36 -15.08
CA ILE A 67 8.01 11.80 -15.24
C ILE A 67 9.23 12.67 -14.90
N GLN A 68 10.23 12.13 -14.21
CA GLN A 68 11.38 12.85 -13.69
C GLN A 68 12.60 12.74 -14.63
N GLU A 69 12.91 13.80 -15.36
CA GLU A 69 14.03 13.85 -16.30
C GLU A 69 15.38 13.47 -15.68
N GLN A 70 15.66 13.96 -14.46
CA GLN A 70 16.93 13.65 -13.77
C GLN A 70 17.05 12.17 -13.41
N SER A 71 15.94 11.54 -13.00
CA SER A 71 15.87 10.12 -12.69
C SER A 71 16.11 9.29 -13.95
N VAL A 72 15.39 9.57 -15.05
CA VAL A 72 15.58 8.90 -16.34
C VAL A 72 17.00 9.07 -16.86
N SER A 73 17.58 10.28 -16.77
CA SER A 73 18.96 10.53 -17.16
C SER A 73 19.96 9.71 -16.33
N THR A 74 19.66 9.46 -15.06
CA THR A 74 20.48 8.60 -14.20
C THR A 74 20.33 7.13 -14.59
N ALA A 75 19.10 6.65 -14.82
CA ALA A 75 18.84 5.30 -15.29
C ALA A 75 19.57 4.98 -16.60
N ARG A 76 19.57 5.91 -17.57
CA ARG A 76 20.34 5.76 -18.83
C ARG A 76 21.85 5.58 -18.62
N ARG A 77 22.39 6.10 -17.53
CA ARG A 77 23.83 5.93 -17.20
C ARG A 77 24.11 4.63 -16.45
N ASN A 78 23.11 4.09 -15.78
CA ASN A 78 23.25 2.88 -14.98
C ASN A 78 23.23 1.61 -15.83
N TYR A 79 22.61 1.63 -17.01
CA TYR A 79 22.44 0.47 -17.89
C TYR A 79 23.05 0.74 -19.28
N LYS A 80 23.57 -0.31 -19.90
CA LYS A 80 24.24 -0.21 -21.22
C LYS A 80 23.24 -0.04 -22.36
N ASP A 81 22.11 -0.75 -22.29
CA ASP A 81 21.05 -0.72 -23.29
C ASP A 81 19.75 -0.30 -22.63
N THR A 82 19.23 0.86 -23.01
CA THR A 82 18.01 1.42 -22.46
C THR A 82 17.17 2.08 -23.54
N ASP A 83 15.87 1.95 -23.40
CA ASP A 83 14.88 2.67 -24.19
C ASP A 83 13.88 3.31 -23.21
N LEU A 84 14.20 4.54 -22.80
CA LEU A 84 13.50 5.22 -21.70
C LEU A 84 12.88 6.52 -22.21
N GLU A 85 11.62 6.79 -21.78
CA GLU A 85 10.92 8.03 -22.09
C GLU A 85 10.66 8.86 -20.82
N ILE A 86 10.69 10.19 -20.98
CA ILE A 86 10.28 11.15 -19.94
C ILE A 86 8.81 11.47 -20.19
N LYS A 87 7.91 10.77 -19.48
CA LYS A 87 6.47 10.87 -19.70
C LYS A 87 5.70 10.28 -18.53
N SER A 88 4.47 10.72 -18.32
CA SER A 88 3.55 10.00 -17.44
C SER A 88 3.24 8.62 -18.01
N PHE A 89 3.27 7.59 -17.16
CA PHE A 89 2.93 6.23 -17.57
C PHE A 89 1.49 6.13 -18.08
N PHE A 90 0.58 6.95 -17.57
CA PHE A 90 -0.81 6.96 -18.04
C PHE A 90 -0.94 7.48 -19.48
N ASN A 91 -0.01 8.30 -19.92
CA ASN A 91 0.07 8.82 -21.30
C ASN A 91 1.01 7.99 -22.20
N TYR A 92 1.64 6.93 -21.66
CA TYR A 92 2.53 6.07 -22.41
C TYR A 92 1.73 5.05 -23.24
N THR A 93 1.92 5.06 -24.55
CA THR A 93 1.09 4.30 -25.49
C THR A 93 1.89 3.37 -26.42
N ARG A 94 3.21 3.30 -26.28
CA ARG A 94 4.03 2.38 -27.10
C ARG A 94 3.57 0.94 -26.92
N GLY A 95 3.66 0.17 -27.99
CA GLY A 95 3.27 -1.24 -28.04
C GLY A 95 4.10 -2.04 -29.04
N ASP A 96 5.23 -1.48 -29.48
CA ASP A 96 6.12 -2.04 -30.48
C ASP A 96 7.15 -3.05 -29.91
N PHE A 97 7.05 -3.35 -28.62
CA PHE A 97 7.92 -4.30 -27.94
C PHE A 97 7.18 -5.13 -26.89
N VAL A 98 7.78 -6.27 -26.55
CA VAL A 98 7.35 -7.13 -25.44
C VAL A 98 8.60 -7.64 -24.74
N THR A 99 8.64 -7.52 -23.41
CA THR A 99 9.77 -7.88 -22.56
C THR A 99 9.64 -9.28 -21.95
N ASP A 100 10.70 -9.77 -21.33
CA ASP A 100 10.67 -11.03 -20.60
C ASP A 100 9.95 -10.89 -19.26
N ALA A 101 10.04 -9.71 -18.65
CA ALA A 101 9.27 -9.37 -17.45
C ALA A 101 8.96 -7.89 -17.33
N VAL A 102 7.92 -7.60 -16.54
CA VAL A 102 7.71 -6.32 -15.87
C VAL A 102 8.25 -6.42 -14.45
N ALA A 103 9.03 -5.43 -14.01
CA ALA A 103 9.41 -5.22 -12.62
C ALA A 103 9.11 -3.77 -12.26
N MET A 104 8.27 -3.52 -11.25
CA MET A 104 7.80 -2.16 -10.98
C MET A 104 7.54 -1.92 -9.50
N ASN A 105 7.99 -0.76 -9.02
CA ASN A 105 7.58 -0.17 -7.75
C ASN A 105 6.88 1.17 -8.03
N PRO A 106 5.60 1.15 -8.42
CA PRO A 106 4.89 2.37 -8.78
C PRO A 106 4.72 3.29 -7.56
N PRO A 107 4.56 4.60 -7.77
CA PRO A 107 4.32 5.54 -6.69
C PRO A 107 3.01 5.21 -5.98
N PHE A 108 3.07 5.10 -4.62
CA PHE A 108 1.92 4.66 -3.83
C PHE A 108 0.88 5.76 -3.64
N SER A 109 -0.37 5.33 -3.64
CA SER A 109 -1.50 6.14 -3.16
C SER A 109 -1.81 7.41 -3.95
N ILE A 110 -1.37 7.53 -5.20
CA ILE A 110 -1.83 8.59 -6.10
C ILE A 110 -3.34 8.44 -6.30
N GLU A 111 -4.08 9.53 -6.14
CA GLU A 111 -5.53 9.53 -6.32
C GLU A 111 -5.91 9.83 -7.77
N PHE A 112 -6.87 9.09 -8.32
CA PHE A 112 -7.40 9.32 -9.66
C PHE A 112 -7.84 10.79 -9.87
N LYS A 113 -8.45 11.41 -8.85
CA LYS A 113 -8.89 12.80 -8.92
C LYS A 113 -7.75 13.82 -9.11
N SER A 114 -6.52 13.47 -8.68
CA SER A 114 -5.34 14.36 -8.76
C SER A 114 -4.61 14.27 -10.10
N LEU A 115 -4.99 13.36 -10.98
CA LEU A 115 -4.45 13.24 -12.32
C LEU A 115 -4.90 14.38 -13.21
N THR A 116 -4.14 14.65 -14.28
CA THR A 116 -4.57 15.57 -15.35
C THR A 116 -5.75 15.00 -16.12
N ASP A 117 -6.48 15.85 -16.82
CA ASP A 117 -7.65 15.40 -17.60
C ASP A 117 -7.21 14.45 -18.74
N GLU A 118 -6.08 14.72 -19.39
CA GLU A 118 -5.48 13.82 -20.40
C GLU A 118 -5.18 12.42 -19.82
N GLU A 119 -4.58 12.35 -18.63
CA GLU A 119 -4.29 11.06 -17.97
C GLU A 119 -5.58 10.31 -17.63
N LYS A 120 -6.59 11.01 -17.09
CA LYS A 120 -7.91 10.42 -16.80
C LYS A 120 -8.57 9.86 -18.05
N GLU A 121 -8.58 10.64 -19.15
CA GLU A 121 -9.12 10.17 -20.42
C GLU A 121 -8.38 8.94 -20.95
N ASN A 122 -7.06 8.94 -20.91
CA ASN A 122 -6.27 7.81 -21.38
C ASN A 122 -6.47 6.56 -20.52
N ILE A 123 -6.60 6.71 -19.19
CA ILE A 123 -6.97 5.61 -18.31
C ILE A 123 -8.36 5.09 -18.67
N GLN A 124 -9.34 5.96 -18.82
CA GLN A 124 -10.73 5.57 -19.08
C GLN A 124 -10.98 4.98 -20.47
N LYS A 125 -10.15 5.30 -21.47
CA LYS A 125 -10.16 4.63 -22.78
C LYS A 125 -9.78 3.14 -22.67
N GLU A 126 -8.90 2.79 -21.73
CA GLU A 126 -8.40 1.42 -21.54
C GLU A 126 -9.15 0.70 -20.39
N PHE A 127 -9.59 1.46 -19.37
CA PHE A 127 -10.27 1.00 -18.15
C PHE A 127 -11.47 1.89 -17.82
N ASP A 128 -12.57 1.73 -18.54
CA ASP A 128 -13.78 2.55 -18.47
C ASP A 128 -14.45 2.59 -17.09
N TRP A 129 -14.24 1.53 -16.31
CA TRP A 129 -14.69 1.38 -14.93
C TRP A 129 -13.94 2.26 -13.93
N LYS A 130 -12.69 2.71 -14.25
CA LYS A 130 -11.87 3.48 -13.32
C LYS A 130 -12.27 4.95 -13.30
N LYS A 131 -12.99 5.35 -12.24
CA LYS A 131 -13.51 6.73 -12.07
C LYS A 131 -13.08 7.40 -10.76
N SER A 132 -12.49 6.64 -9.85
CA SER A 132 -12.08 7.11 -8.51
C SER A 132 -11.07 6.19 -7.85
N GLY A 133 -10.70 6.50 -6.61
CA GLY A 133 -9.78 5.69 -5.81
C GLY A 133 -8.32 5.97 -6.14
N LYS A 134 -7.47 5.04 -5.71
CA LYS A 134 -6.02 5.08 -5.99
C LYS A 134 -5.76 4.45 -7.36
N VAL A 135 -4.63 4.81 -7.99
CA VAL A 135 -4.28 4.33 -9.34
C VAL A 135 -3.16 3.28 -9.35
N ASP A 136 -2.81 2.74 -8.18
CA ASP A 136 -1.85 1.66 -8.03
C ASP A 136 -2.22 0.45 -8.91
N ASP A 137 -3.53 0.13 -8.97
CA ASP A 137 -4.12 -0.91 -9.79
C ASP A 137 -3.93 -0.68 -11.30
N ILE A 138 -3.98 0.56 -11.76
CA ILE A 138 -3.82 0.90 -13.18
C ILE A 138 -2.36 0.73 -13.63
N PHE A 139 -1.39 1.06 -12.76
CA PHE A 139 0.01 0.77 -13.05
C PHE A 139 0.21 -0.73 -13.34
N VAL A 140 -0.36 -1.59 -12.52
CA VAL A 140 -0.28 -3.04 -12.72
C VAL A 140 -0.96 -3.45 -14.02
N LEU A 141 -2.27 -3.19 -14.17
CA LEU A 141 -3.05 -3.68 -15.31
C LEU A 141 -2.51 -3.19 -16.66
N LYS A 142 -2.16 -1.89 -16.73
CA LYS A 142 -1.62 -1.29 -17.96
C LYS A 142 -0.27 -1.87 -18.34
N SER A 143 0.58 -2.20 -17.37
CA SER A 143 1.92 -2.73 -17.64
C SER A 143 1.94 -4.18 -18.10
N LEU A 144 0.90 -4.97 -17.82
CA LEU A 144 0.83 -6.38 -18.21
C LEU A 144 0.93 -6.62 -19.72
N LYS A 145 0.59 -5.63 -20.55
CA LYS A 145 0.74 -5.73 -22.02
C LYS A 145 2.19 -5.72 -22.48
N TYR A 146 3.12 -5.22 -21.66
CA TYR A 146 4.55 -5.10 -21.99
C TYR A 146 5.36 -6.35 -21.64
N THR A 147 4.78 -7.37 -21.05
CA THR A 147 5.46 -8.65 -20.79
C THR A 147 4.77 -9.83 -21.48
N LYS A 148 5.58 -10.80 -21.88
CA LYS A 148 5.09 -12.09 -22.41
C LYS A 148 4.27 -12.83 -21.37
N ARG A 149 4.81 -12.94 -20.14
CA ARG A 149 4.22 -13.79 -19.11
C ARG A 149 4.30 -13.22 -17.70
N PHE A 150 5.48 -12.94 -17.17
CA PHE A 150 5.67 -12.64 -15.76
C PHE A 150 5.75 -11.14 -15.46
N ALA A 151 5.15 -10.77 -14.33
CA ALA A 151 5.26 -9.41 -13.81
C ALA A 151 5.40 -9.42 -12.28
N PHE A 152 6.23 -8.50 -11.77
CA PHE A 152 6.63 -8.39 -10.37
C PHE A 152 6.37 -6.96 -9.89
N TYR A 153 5.61 -6.82 -8.81
CA TYR A 153 5.21 -5.51 -8.33
C TYR A 153 5.40 -5.37 -6.82
N ILE A 154 5.88 -4.22 -6.42
CA ILE A 154 5.85 -3.76 -5.03
C ILE A 154 4.69 -2.78 -4.92
N LEU A 155 3.72 -3.04 -4.04
CA LEU A 155 2.48 -2.27 -3.94
C LEU A 155 2.15 -1.96 -2.48
N PHE A 156 1.34 -0.92 -2.28
CA PHE A 156 0.75 -0.68 -0.96
C PHE A 156 -0.31 -1.73 -0.63
N PRO A 157 -0.38 -2.23 0.63
CA PRO A 157 -1.30 -3.31 1.02
C PRO A 157 -2.78 -3.03 0.75
N GLY A 158 -3.16 -1.76 0.64
CA GLY A 158 -4.53 -1.34 0.37
C GLY A 158 -5.16 -1.98 -0.87
N VAL A 159 -4.39 -2.35 -1.89
CA VAL A 159 -4.92 -3.02 -3.09
C VAL A 159 -5.54 -4.39 -2.78
N CYS A 160 -5.19 -5.00 -1.65
CA CYS A 160 -5.73 -6.30 -1.23
C CYS A 160 -7.18 -6.21 -0.75
N TYR A 161 -7.61 -5.07 -0.18
CA TYR A 161 -8.88 -5.00 0.54
C TYR A 161 -9.77 -3.79 0.20
N ARG A 162 -9.22 -2.70 -0.39
CA ARG A 162 -10.04 -1.54 -0.71
C ARG A 162 -11.13 -1.90 -1.74
N LYS A 163 -12.32 -1.37 -1.54
CA LYS A 163 -13.47 -1.60 -2.43
C LYS A 163 -13.23 -1.04 -3.84
N THR A 164 -12.53 0.07 -3.95
CA THR A 164 -12.22 0.73 -5.24
C THR A 164 -11.28 -0.10 -6.12
N GLU A 165 -10.51 -1.02 -5.54
CA GLU A 165 -9.61 -1.95 -6.26
C GLU A 165 -10.19 -3.37 -6.39
N GLN A 166 -11.48 -3.59 -6.09
CA GLN A 166 -12.11 -4.90 -6.25
C GLN A 166 -12.03 -5.37 -7.72
N LYS A 167 -12.33 -4.48 -8.66
CA LYS A 167 -12.29 -4.80 -10.11
C LYS A 167 -10.89 -5.20 -10.57
N PHE A 168 -9.85 -4.57 -10.03
CA PHE A 168 -8.46 -4.96 -10.25
C PHE A 168 -8.22 -6.41 -9.82
N ARG A 169 -8.62 -6.79 -8.59
CA ARG A 169 -8.44 -8.16 -8.09
C ARG A 169 -9.18 -9.19 -8.93
N GLU A 170 -10.38 -8.86 -9.39
CA GLU A 170 -11.15 -9.72 -10.31
C GLU A 170 -10.44 -9.89 -11.65
N LEU A 171 -9.85 -8.82 -12.21
CA LEU A 171 -9.14 -8.86 -13.49
C LEU A 171 -7.80 -9.61 -13.40
N ILE A 172 -7.08 -9.50 -12.30
CA ILE A 172 -5.88 -10.32 -12.05
C ILE A 172 -6.30 -11.78 -11.87
N GLY A 173 -7.33 -12.05 -11.06
CA GLY A 173 -7.89 -13.38 -10.90
C GLY A 173 -6.84 -14.47 -10.64
N ASN A 174 -6.95 -15.57 -11.34
CA ASN A 174 -6.04 -16.73 -11.21
C ASN A 174 -4.62 -16.46 -11.69
N ASN A 175 -4.36 -15.36 -12.38
CA ASN A 175 -3.00 -14.98 -12.77
C ASN A 175 -2.13 -14.56 -11.58
N LEU A 176 -2.70 -14.26 -10.39
CA LEU A 176 -1.90 -14.06 -9.20
C LEU A 176 -1.18 -15.35 -8.80
N ALA A 177 0.16 -15.34 -8.82
CA ALA A 177 0.98 -16.48 -8.47
C ALA A 177 1.51 -16.42 -7.03
N GLU A 178 1.94 -15.23 -6.59
CA GLU A 178 2.38 -15.00 -5.23
C GLU A 178 1.78 -13.72 -4.66
N LEU A 179 1.48 -13.74 -3.35
CA LEU A 179 1.09 -12.59 -2.55
C LEU A 179 1.94 -12.58 -1.28
N ASN A 180 2.97 -11.76 -1.25
CA ASN A 180 3.96 -11.74 -0.18
C ASN A 180 3.88 -10.44 0.61
N LEU A 181 4.02 -10.52 1.94
CA LEU A 181 4.15 -9.37 2.82
C LEU A 181 5.63 -9.08 3.06
N ILE A 182 6.07 -7.86 2.79
CA ILE A 182 7.45 -7.44 2.99
C ILE A 182 7.50 -6.46 4.16
N ARG A 183 8.22 -6.85 5.21
CA ARG A 183 8.48 -6.04 6.40
C ARG A 183 9.82 -5.33 6.30
N ASN A 184 9.91 -4.16 6.93
CA ASN A 184 11.12 -3.33 6.90
C ASN A 184 11.63 -3.11 5.46
N ALA A 185 10.71 -2.85 4.54
CA ALA A 185 10.96 -2.71 3.10
C ALA A 185 11.82 -1.48 2.76
N PHE A 186 11.76 -0.44 3.59
CA PHE A 186 12.42 0.85 3.40
C PHE A 186 13.22 1.23 4.63
N ASP A 187 14.33 1.94 4.42
CA ASP A 187 15.24 2.33 5.50
C ASP A 187 14.72 3.48 6.37
N ASP A 188 13.79 4.29 5.84
CA ASP A 188 13.32 5.54 6.43
C ASP A 188 11.85 5.51 6.89
N THR A 189 11.18 4.36 6.78
CA THR A 189 9.80 4.17 7.21
C THR A 189 9.51 2.74 7.61
N THR A 190 8.56 2.55 8.52
CA THR A 190 8.07 1.23 8.95
C THR A 190 6.90 0.72 8.10
N ILE A 191 6.60 1.39 6.96
CA ILE A 191 5.51 0.96 6.09
C ILE A 191 5.82 -0.43 5.53
N GLU A 192 4.91 -1.37 5.76
CA GLU A 192 4.91 -2.66 5.11
C GLU A 192 4.37 -2.53 3.69
N VAL A 193 4.87 -3.34 2.79
CA VAL A 193 4.38 -3.43 1.40
C VAL A 193 4.05 -4.86 1.06
N ILE A 194 3.22 -5.02 0.04
CA ILE A 194 3.06 -6.33 -0.58
C ILE A 194 3.95 -6.42 -1.82
N PHE A 195 4.41 -7.62 -2.06
CA PHE A 195 5.08 -8.02 -3.30
C PHE A 195 4.23 -9.07 -3.98
N ILE A 196 3.79 -8.78 -5.20
CA ILE A 196 2.99 -9.73 -5.97
C ILE A 196 3.73 -10.21 -7.19
N VAL A 197 3.50 -11.48 -7.54
CA VAL A 197 3.92 -12.06 -8.81
C VAL A 197 2.68 -12.39 -9.62
N VAL A 198 2.61 -11.89 -10.84
CA VAL A 198 1.58 -12.21 -11.82
C VAL A 198 2.17 -13.12 -12.88
N ASP A 199 1.55 -14.25 -13.12
CA ASP A 199 1.83 -15.18 -14.22
C ASP A 199 0.61 -15.24 -15.15
N LYS A 200 0.69 -14.63 -16.32
CA LYS A 200 -0.42 -14.54 -17.29
C LYS A 200 -0.89 -15.88 -17.81
N GLU A 201 -0.09 -16.94 -17.66
CA GLU A 201 -0.43 -18.30 -18.11
C GLU A 201 -0.99 -19.17 -16.97
N LYS A 202 -0.97 -18.67 -15.73
CA LYS A 202 -1.50 -19.42 -14.58
C LYS A 202 -3.04 -19.46 -14.62
N THR A 203 -3.59 -20.66 -14.51
CA THR A 203 -5.05 -20.92 -14.54
C THR A 203 -5.61 -21.42 -13.21
N SER A 204 -4.75 -22.00 -12.36
CA SER A 204 -5.17 -22.53 -11.06
C SER A 204 -5.53 -21.41 -10.06
N ASN A 205 -6.44 -21.71 -9.14
CA ASN A 205 -6.92 -20.75 -8.14
C ASN A 205 -6.10 -20.78 -6.82
N ASP A 206 -4.94 -21.40 -6.82
CA ASP A 206 -4.04 -21.45 -5.68
C ASP A 206 -2.89 -20.45 -5.83
N ILE A 207 -2.40 -19.91 -4.73
CA ILE A 207 -1.26 -18.99 -4.69
C ILE A 207 -0.25 -19.43 -3.63
N GLU A 208 0.98 -18.93 -3.77
CA GLU A 208 1.97 -18.96 -2.70
C GLU A 208 1.91 -17.67 -1.90
N LYS A 209 2.13 -17.76 -0.58
CA LYS A 209 2.22 -16.60 0.31
C LYS A 209 3.51 -16.67 1.13
N GLU A 210 4.11 -15.53 1.36
CA GLU A 210 5.35 -15.41 2.13
C GLU A 210 5.34 -14.13 2.97
N ILE A 211 5.95 -14.20 4.17
CA ILE A 211 6.37 -13.02 4.92
C ILE A 211 7.89 -12.98 4.85
N TYR A 212 8.42 -11.89 4.30
CA TYR A 212 9.85 -11.64 4.23
C TYR A 212 10.22 -10.38 5.00
N ASP A 213 11.26 -10.45 5.83
CA ASP A 213 11.76 -9.31 6.59
C ASP A 213 13.11 -8.84 6.02
N CYS A 214 13.12 -7.63 5.45
CA CYS A 214 14.31 -7.04 4.84
C CYS A 214 15.41 -6.72 5.86
N LYS A 215 15.06 -6.37 7.10
CA LYS A 215 16.04 -6.11 8.16
C LYS A 215 16.70 -7.40 8.63
N LEU A 216 15.93 -8.46 8.82
CA LEU A 216 16.42 -9.78 9.21
C LEU A 216 17.00 -10.57 8.02
N LYS A 217 16.75 -10.13 6.79
CA LYS A 217 17.16 -10.76 5.52
C LYS A 217 16.72 -12.22 5.42
N LYS A 218 15.51 -12.52 5.89
CA LYS A 218 14.98 -13.89 5.90
C LYS A 218 13.49 -13.98 5.70
N GLN A 219 13.07 -15.12 5.20
CA GLN A 219 11.68 -15.57 5.17
C GLN A 219 11.23 -15.91 6.59
N ILE A 220 10.16 -15.25 7.04
CA ILE A 220 9.57 -15.47 8.37
C ILE A 220 8.51 -16.56 8.31
N HIS A 221 7.72 -16.56 7.24
CA HIS A 221 6.59 -17.46 7.06
C HIS A 221 6.42 -17.80 5.58
N TYR A 222 5.86 -18.98 5.27
CA TYR A 222 5.59 -19.41 3.91
C TYR A 222 4.44 -20.41 3.86
N GLU A 223 3.53 -20.20 2.93
CA GLU A 223 2.37 -21.06 2.67
C GLU A 223 2.25 -21.35 1.19
N LYS A 224 1.82 -22.57 0.85
CA LYS A 224 1.55 -23.00 -0.53
C LYS A 224 0.09 -23.42 -0.69
N ASN A 225 -0.37 -23.39 -1.94
CA ASN A 225 -1.69 -23.89 -2.34
C ASN A 225 -2.83 -23.21 -1.57
N ILE A 226 -2.67 -21.90 -1.27
CA ILE A 226 -3.71 -21.12 -0.61
C ILE A 226 -4.73 -20.71 -1.66
N LEU A 227 -5.99 -21.03 -1.43
CA LEU A 227 -7.07 -20.65 -2.34
C LEU A 227 -7.26 -19.14 -2.34
N LEU A 228 -7.28 -18.56 -3.53
CA LEU A 228 -7.44 -17.13 -3.72
C LEU A 228 -8.91 -16.72 -3.61
N ASN A 229 -9.18 -15.71 -2.80
CA ASN A 229 -10.44 -15.00 -2.77
C ASN A 229 -10.30 -13.65 -3.50
N ASN A 230 -10.83 -13.54 -4.70
CA ASN A 230 -10.71 -12.33 -5.52
C ASN A 230 -11.52 -11.13 -5.00
N PHE A 231 -12.46 -11.35 -4.10
CA PHE A 231 -13.17 -10.25 -3.45
C PHE A 231 -12.24 -9.49 -2.50
N LYS A 232 -11.42 -10.23 -1.74
CA LYS A 232 -10.43 -9.68 -0.82
C LYS A 232 -9.21 -10.61 -0.80
N TRP A 233 -8.04 -10.07 -1.13
CA TRP A 233 -6.80 -10.82 -0.98
C TRP A 233 -6.34 -10.79 0.47
N GLU A 234 -6.36 -11.93 1.10
CA GLU A 234 -5.88 -12.07 2.47
C GLU A 234 -4.35 -12.11 2.49
N MET A 235 -3.74 -11.11 3.09
CA MET A 235 -2.29 -11.05 3.26
C MET A 235 -1.81 -12.20 4.15
N PRO A 236 -0.59 -12.73 3.91
CA PRO A 236 0.00 -13.70 4.82
C PRO A 236 0.22 -13.07 6.19
N TYR A 237 -0.03 -13.83 7.23
CA TYR A 237 0.32 -13.42 8.57
C TYR A 237 0.70 -14.64 9.42
N LYS A 238 1.54 -14.43 10.42
CA LYS A 238 1.98 -15.50 11.32
C LYS A 238 1.04 -15.56 12.55
N GLU A 239 0.40 -16.68 12.77
CA GLU A 239 -0.55 -16.85 13.89
C GLU A 239 0.05 -16.49 15.28
N SER A 240 1.35 -16.73 15.48
CA SER A 240 2.04 -16.37 16.72
C SER A 240 2.21 -14.85 16.93
N GLU A 241 1.79 -14.02 15.97
CA GLU A 241 1.82 -12.55 16.04
C GLU A 241 0.42 -11.95 16.22
N ARG A 242 -0.61 -12.77 16.39
CA ARG A 242 -1.76 -12.32 17.17
C ARG A 242 -1.24 -12.16 18.60
N GLU A 243 -0.71 -10.98 18.93
CA GLU A 243 -0.80 -10.54 20.31
C GLU A 243 -2.28 -10.69 20.64
N GLU A 244 -2.61 -11.55 21.60
CA GLU A 244 -3.90 -11.47 22.26
C GLU A 244 -3.98 -10.02 22.72
N ILE A 245 -4.72 -9.22 21.96
CA ILE A 245 -4.97 -7.84 22.36
C ILE A 245 -5.70 -8.01 23.68
N ASP A 246 -5.02 -7.71 24.77
CA ASP A 246 -5.65 -7.63 26.07
C ASP A 246 -6.67 -6.48 25.98
N ILE A 247 -7.89 -6.86 25.57
CA ILE A 247 -9.01 -5.94 25.35
C ILE A 247 -9.20 -5.08 26.60
N LEU A 248 -9.03 -5.67 27.78
CA LEU A 248 -9.16 -4.97 29.06
C LEU A 248 -8.08 -3.90 29.23
N SER A 249 -6.83 -4.17 28.82
CA SER A 249 -5.75 -3.19 28.85
C SER A 249 -6.00 -2.04 27.87
N VAL A 250 -6.50 -2.33 26.67
CA VAL A 250 -6.86 -1.32 25.67
C VAL A 250 -8.03 -0.46 26.14
N GLU A 251 -9.07 -1.07 26.72
CA GLU A 251 -10.22 -0.36 27.28
C GLU A 251 -9.79 0.58 28.41
N ASN A 252 -8.97 0.12 29.35
CA ASN A 252 -8.44 0.95 30.43
C ASN A 252 -7.60 2.13 29.91
N GLU A 253 -6.82 1.95 28.85
CA GLU A 253 -6.02 3.03 28.27
C GLU A 253 -6.93 4.05 27.54
N ILE A 254 -7.96 3.59 26.84
CA ILE A 254 -8.96 4.46 26.22
C ILE A 254 -9.67 5.31 27.29
N GLU A 255 -10.13 4.69 28.37
CA GLU A 255 -10.76 5.41 29.49
C GLU A 255 -9.82 6.44 30.10
N ARG A 256 -8.56 6.08 30.29
CA ARG A 256 -7.54 7.01 30.82
C ARG A 256 -7.35 8.21 29.92
N VAL A 257 -7.21 8.02 28.62
CA VAL A 257 -7.03 9.09 27.62
C VAL A 257 -8.27 10.00 27.57
N GLU A 258 -9.47 9.43 27.57
CA GLU A 258 -10.73 10.20 27.56
C GLU A 258 -10.90 11.03 28.86
N PHE A 259 -10.53 10.46 30.00
CA PHE A 259 -10.54 11.18 31.28
C PHE A 259 -9.55 12.36 31.30
N GLU A 260 -8.31 12.14 30.82
CA GLU A 260 -7.32 13.23 30.74
C GLU A 260 -7.74 14.33 29.75
N LYS A 261 -8.36 13.99 28.61
CA LYS A 261 -8.94 14.99 27.69
C LYS A 261 -9.99 15.84 28.39
N PHE A 262 -10.91 15.22 29.11
CA PHE A 262 -11.96 15.93 29.86
C PHE A 262 -11.36 16.84 30.93
N LYS A 263 -10.41 16.33 31.73
CA LYS A 263 -9.70 17.06 32.77
C LYS A 263 -8.93 18.28 32.21
N ASN A 264 -8.26 18.11 31.08
CA ASN A 264 -7.55 19.20 30.42
C ASN A 264 -8.52 20.26 29.87
N GLY A 265 -9.68 19.86 29.34
CA GLY A 265 -10.75 20.77 28.97
C GLY A 265 -11.24 21.62 30.15
N LEU A 266 -11.44 21.02 31.34
CA LEU A 266 -11.81 21.76 32.55
C LEU A 266 -10.71 22.73 33.02
N LYS A 267 -9.43 22.36 32.90
CA LYS A 267 -8.29 23.27 33.20
C LYS A 267 -8.28 24.47 32.27
N GLN A 268 -8.56 24.27 30.97
CA GLN A 268 -8.69 25.37 30.01
C GLN A 268 -9.86 26.29 30.37
N ASP A 269 -11.02 25.75 30.73
CA ASP A 269 -12.17 26.55 31.20
C ASP A 269 -11.82 27.37 32.44
N LEU A 270 -11.14 26.77 33.42
CA LEU A 270 -10.68 27.49 34.62
C LEU A 270 -9.72 28.62 34.26
N PHE A 271 -8.79 28.42 33.35
CA PHE A 271 -7.88 29.43 32.85
C PHE A 271 -8.65 30.62 32.24
N LEU A 272 -9.66 30.32 31.40
CA LEU A 272 -10.49 31.35 30.75
C LEU A 272 -11.30 32.16 31.78
N ILE A 273 -11.88 31.49 32.78
CA ILE A 273 -12.62 32.15 33.86
C ILE A 273 -11.71 33.09 34.64
N VAL A 274 -10.58 32.58 35.13
CA VAL A 274 -9.69 33.31 36.06
C VAL A 274 -8.94 34.46 35.38
N ASN A 275 -8.45 34.25 34.15
CA ASN A 275 -7.58 35.21 33.49
C ASN A 275 -8.31 36.13 32.49
N LEU A 276 -9.44 35.69 31.94
CA LEU A 276 -10.17 36.42 30.90
C LEU A 276 -11.60 36.79 31.31
N GLY A 277 -12.05 36.41 32.50
CA GLY A 277 -13.39 36.76 33.03
C GLY A 277 -14.53 36.10 32.21
N VAL A 278 -14.28 35.02 31.51
CA VAL A 278 -15.31 34.32 30.71
C VAL A 278 -16.27 33.58 31.64
N ASP A 279 -17.56 33.76 31.45
CA ASP A 279 -18.59 33.05 32.22
C ASP A 279 -18.79 31.60 31.69
N ILE A 280 -18.17 30.62 32.36
CA ILE A 280 -18.27 29.21 32.04
C ILE A 280 -18.74 28.45 33.30
N ASN A 281 -19.87 27.76 33.19
CA ASN A 281 -20.40 26.94 34.29
C ASN A 281 -19.78 25.54 34.29
N ILE A 282 -18.64 25.38 34.98
CA ILE A 282 -17.91 24.13 35.12
C ILE A 282 -18.74 23.05 35.82
N GLU A 283 -19.49 23.43 36.87
CA GLU A 283 -20.35 22.47 37.61
C GLU A 283 -21.38 21.83 36.69
N ASN A 284 -21.97 22.62 35.81
CA ASN A 284 -22.93 22.12 34.84
C ASN A 284 -22.28 21.16 33.82
N LYS A 285 -21.06 21.43 33.39
CA LYS A 285 -20.29 20.50 32.51
C LYS A 285 -20.05 19.15 33.20
N ILE A 286 -19.61 19.17 34.45
CA ILE A 286 -19.39 17.94 35.26
C ILE A 286 -20.71 17.21 35.48
N LYS A 287 -21.79 17.92 35.81
CA LYS A 287 -23.11 17.33 36.02
C LYS A 287 -23.67 16.66 34.75
N LYS A 288 -23.52 17.30 33.60
CA LYS A 288 -23.91 16.72 32.30
C LYS A 288 -23.14 15.43 31.98
N ARG A 289 -21.83 15.39 32.22
CA ARG A 289 -21.03 14.16 31.98
C ARG A 289 -21.43 13.02 32.93
N LYS A 290 -21.65 13.31 34.20
CA LYS A 290 -22.15 12.32 35.16
C LYS A 290 -23.52 11.75 34.74
N LYS A 291 -24.44 12.62 34.28
CA LYS A 291 -25.72 12.18 33.77
C LYS A 291 -25.58 11.26 32.56
N PHE A 292 -24.75 11.64 31.59
CA PHE A 292 -24.49 10.83 30.41
C PHE A 292 -23.98 9.41 30.77
N LEU A 293 -22.99 9.34 31.67
CA LEU A 293 -22.45 8.04 32.12
C LEU A 293 -23.52 7.16 32.83
N ASN A 294 -24.34 7.76 33.67
CA ASN A 294 -25.42 7.03 34.36
C ASN A 294 -26.52 6.53 33.40
N ASP A 295 -26.83 7.32 32.36
CA ASP A 295 -27.83 6.92 31.37
C ASP A 295 -27.26 5.79 30.50
N PHE A 296 -25.96 5.84 30.11
CA PHE A 296 -25.31 4.79 29.37
C PHE A 296 -25.15 3.48 30.17
N GLU A 297 -24.86 3.57 31.48
CA GLU A 297 -24.81 2.40 32.37
C GLU A 297 -26.14 1.63 32.38
N LYS A 298 -27.27 2.34 32.33
CA LYS A 298 -28.60 1.71 32.21
C LYS A 298 -28.78 0.98 30.88
N GLU A 299 -28.34 1.59 29.79
CA GLU A 299 -28.40 0.96 28.45
C GLU A 299 -27.53 -0.30 28.37
N VAL A 300 -26.33 -0.27 28.97
CA VAL A 300 -25.45 -1.45 29.05
C VAL A 300 -26.13 -2.57 29.84
N LYS A 301 -26.70 -2.27 31.02
CA LYS A 301 -27.43 -3.26 31.82
C LYS A 301 -28.62 -3.88 31.06
N GLU A 302 -29.36 -3.05 30.33
CA GLU A 302 -30.49 -3.53 29.52
C GLU A 302 -29.99 -4.44 28.37
N ALA A 303 -28.89 -4.05 27.67
CA ALA A 303 -28.32 -4.86 26.62
C ALA A 303 -27.80 -6.22 27.10
N LEU A 304 -27.11 -6.25 28.26
CA LEU A 304 -26.61 -7.48 28.87
C LEU A 304 -27.77 -8.41 29.30
N CYS A 305 -28.89 -7.86 29.79
CA CYS A 305 -30.05 -8.64 30.18
C CYS A 305 -30.86 -9.19 28.99
N THR A 306 -30.96 -8.43 27.91
CA THR A 306 -31.81 -8.78 26.77
C THR A 306 -31.06 -9.44 25.61
N GLY A 307 -29.73 -9.40 25.59
CA GLY A 307 -28.88 -9.82 24.47
C GLY A 307 -29.08 -8.97 23.22
N LYS A 308 -29.67 -7.76 23.34
CA LYS A 308 -29.92 -6.85 22.22
C LYS A 308 -29.25 -5.52 22.47
N VAL A 309 -28.48 -5.05 21.48
CA VAL A 309 -27.92 -3.69 21.45
C VAL A 309 -28.78 -2.77 20.58
N LYS A 310 -28.88 -1.51 20.97
CA LYS A 310 -29.66 -0.48 20.26
C LYS A 310 -28.95 0.07 19.00
N TYR A 311 -27.70 -0.30 18.80
CA TYR A 311 -26.86 0.26 17.73
C TYR A 311 -26.54 -0.78 16.68
N THR A 312 -26.52 -0.36 15.41
CA THR A 312 -25.96 -1.14 14.30
C THR A 312 -24.48 -0.78 14.12
N ILE A 313 -23.70 -1.68 13.47
CA ILE A 313 -22.29 -1.42 13.13
C ILE A 313 -22.13 -0.15 12.29
N GLU A 314 -23.13 0.18 11.45
CA GLU A 314 -23.14 1.41 10.62
C GLU A 314 -23.34 2.68 11.47
N GLU A 315 -24.16 2.63 12.53
CA GLU A 315 -24.41 3.76 13.43
C GLU A 315 -23.21 4.07 14.34
N LEU A 316 -22.41 3.07 14.67
CA LEU A 316 -21.23 3.25 15.52
C LEU A 316 -20.09 3.98 14.81
N LYS A 317 -20.16 4.21 13.46
CA LYS A 317 -19.11 4.88 12.67
C LYS A 317 -17.70 4.53 13.18
N LEU A 318 -17.47 3.27 13.40
CA LEU A 318 -16.15 2.80 13.77
C LEU A 318 -15.26 2.89 12.52
N PHE A 319 -14.56 4.04 12.45
CA PHE A 319 -13.40 4.45 11.65
C PHE A 319 -13.27 4.00 10.21
#